data_493e25ab07b7cc8e0f5d5c0b25f216d5
#
_entry.id   493e25ab07b7cc8e0f5d5c0b25f216d5
#
_cell.length_a   1.000
_cell.length_b   1.000
_cell.length_c   1.000
_cell.angle_alpha   90.00
_cell.angle_beta   90.00
_cell.angle_gamma   90.00
#
_symmetry.space_group_name_H-M   'P 1'
#
loop_
_entity.id
_entity.type
_entity.pdbx_description
1 polymer ?
#
loop_
_entity_poly.entity_id
_entity_poly.type
_entity_poly.pdbx_seq_one_letter_code
_entity_poly.pdbx_strand_id
1 'polypeptide(L)'
;MRLILFLPLLALATQVVAQEVHETSDTEFSIQKFTWSTASVGAVSAGSLYGLGKLWYGQQSQISFHLFNDAKNWMQMDKLGHTFSCYHVTRGLDALFSWTGLKKKKSILLAAGIGLTYFTGIEVLDGFSESWGFSLSDMGFNALGVGMYIFQEHYLKAQIFKPKFSFHQTRFAIERPEVLGSNFIESVLKDYNGQTYWLSFSPGQMGLDKWPDWMMLSFGHSIRGRLKGDAMNYGGITSHREFLFSLDVDLSRLNVKSKFLKGLLESLNTLKIPFPTLIYANGKMNARPIYF
;
A
#
# COMPACT_ATOMS: atom_id res chain seq x y z
N MET A 1 -6.06 12.60 0.91
CA MET A 1 -5.57 11.31 0.48
C MET A 1 -4.07 11.32 0.18
N ARG A 2 -3.23 11.42 1.17
CA ARG A 2 -1.81 11.78 0.95
C ARG A 2 -0.85 11.13 1.94
N LEU A 3 -1.30 10.15 2.74
CA LEU A 3 -0.46 9.44 3.71
C LEU A 3 -0.54 7.91 3.61
N ILE A 4 -1.14 7.43 2.57
CA ILE A 4 -1.36 5.99 2.32
C ILE A 4 -0.02 5.23 2.29
N LEU A 5 1.08 5.89 1.92
CA LEU A 5 2.41 5.26 1.86
C LEU A 5 3.28 5.44 3.12
N PHE A 6 2.90 6.30 4.08
CA PHE A 6 3.74 6.52 5.27
C PHE A 6 3.62 5.38 6.30
N LEU A 7 2.45 4.80 6.44
CA LEU A 7 2.24 3.65 7.32
C LEU A 7 2.80 2.33 6.78
N PRO A 8 2.78 2.03 5.47
CA PRO A 8 3.55 0.91 4.94
C PRO A 8 5.05 1.01 5.26
N LEU A 9 5.64 2.20 5.23
CA LEU A 9 7.04 2.39 5.66
C LEU A 9 7.22 2.10 7.15
N LEU A 10 6.23 2.42 7.97
CA LEU A 10 6.25 2.09 9.41
C LEU A 10 5.96 0.60 9.64
N ALA A 11 5.01 0.02 8.93
CA ALA A 11 4.76 -1.42 8.91
C ALA A 11 5.99 -2.18 8.39
N LEU A 12 6.77 -1.60 7.49
CA LEU A 12 8.07 -2.11 7.05
C LEU A 12 9.09 -2.16 8.19
N ALA A 13 9.18 -1.10 8.99
CA ALA A 13 10.09 -1.06 10.15
C ALA A 13 9.70 -2.10 11.22
N THR A 14 8.39 -2.29 11.46
CA THR A 14 7.89 -3.30 12.41
C THR A 14 8.07 -4.73 11.89
N GLN A 15 8.04 -4.96 10.59
CA GLN A 15 8.31 -6.27 9.98
C GLN A 15 9.77 -6.71 10.17
N VAL A 16 10.74 -5.80 10.07
CA VAL A 16 12.15 -6.10 10.30
C VAL A 16 12.37 -6.59 11.76
N VAL A 17 11.70 -5.95 12.71
CA VAL A 17 11.79 -6.31 14.14
C VAL A 17 11.04 -7.62 14.44
N ALA A 18 9.89 -7.85 13.82
CA ALA A 18 9.05 -9.03 14.08
C ALA A 18 9.62 -10.33 13.51
N GLN A 19 10.40 -10.27 12.43
CA GLN A 19 10.96 -11.47 11.78
C GLN A 19 12.17 -12.08 12.49
N GLU A 20 12.86 -11.36 13.36
CA GLU A 20 13.86 -12.00 14.21
C GLU A 20 13.28 -13.19 15.03
N VAL A 21 11.96 -13.30 15.11
CA VAL A 21 11.24 -14.19 16.03
C VAL A 21 10.34 -15.23 15.34
N HIS A 22 10.07 -15.12 14.04
CA HIS A 22 9.07 -16.00 13.37
C HIS A 22 9.52 -17.47 13.22
N GLU A 23 10.77 -17.81 13.49
CA GLU A 23 11.27 -19.19 13.44
C GLU A 23 11.10 -19.99 14.74
N THR A 24 10.59 -19.38 15.83
CA THR A 24 10.27 -20.11 17.05
C THR A 24 8.76 -20.28 17.17
N SER A 25 8.26 -21.41 16.68
CA SER A 25 6.83 -21.74 16.62
C SER A 25 6.12 -21.92 17.98
N ASP A 26 6.80 -21.70 19.10
CA ASP A 26 6.27 -21.86 20.45
C ASP A 26 6.70 -20.70 21.41
N THR A 27 6.61 -19.45 20.95
CA THR A 27 6.79 -18.35 21.87
C THR A 27 5.54 -18.22 22.75
N GLU A 28 5.70 -18.42 24.06
CA GLU A 28 4.66 -18.12 25.03
C GLU A 28 4.22 -16.65 24.93
N PHE A 29 2.94 -16.40 25.11
CA PHE A 29 2.38 -15.06 25.09
C PHE A 29 3.04 -14.18 26.16
N SER A 30 3.65 -13.08 25.73
CA SER A 30 4.27 -12.08 26.61
C SER A 30 3.39 -10.84 26.71
N ILE A 31 2.77 -10.66 27.88
CA ILE A 31 1.96 -9.47 28.18
C ILE A 31 2.78 -8.18 28.05
N GLN A 32 4.06 -8.20 28.43
CA GLN A 32 4.94 -7.05 28.34
C GLN A 32 5.16 -6.64 26.87
N LYS A 33 5.53 -7.59 25.99
CA LYS A 33 5.70 -7.32 24.55
C LYS A 33 4.39 -6.80 23.96
N PHE A 34 3.25 -7.43 24.30
CA PHE A 34 1.93 -7.03 23.81
C PHE A 34 1.58 -5.60 24.22
N THR A 35 1.80 -5.25 25.51
CA THR A 35 1.52 -3.89 26.02
C THR A 35 2.38 -2.85 25.31
N TRP A 36 3.68 -3.08 25.18
CA TRP A 36 4.56 -2.15 24.47
C TRP A 36 4.22 -2.02 22.98
N SER A 37 3.90 -3.14 22.31
CA SER A 37 3.48 -3.12 20.89
C SER A 37 2.20 -2.30 20.72
N THR A 38 1.19 -2.55 21.55
CA THR A 38 -0.09 -1.83 21.48
C THR A 38 0.08 -0.34 21.79
N ALA A 39 0.86 0.01 22.82
CA ALA A 39 1.16 1.40 23.16
C ALA A 39 1.90 2.11 22.02
N SER A 40 2.90 1.46 21.42
CA SER A 40 3.64 2.01 20.29
C SER A 40 2.76 2.22 19.06
N VAL A 41 1.94 1.23 18.70
CA VAL A 41 0.96 1.36 17.59
C VAL A 41 0.00 2.51 17.87
N GLY A 42 -0.54 2.61 19.10
CA GLY A 42 -1.43 3.70 19.48
C GLY A 42 -0.76 5.07 19.37
N ALA A 43 0.45 5.22 19.92
CA ALA A 43 1.21 6.47 19.87
C ALA A 43 1.54 6.89 18.43
N VAL A 44 1.96 5.95 17.61
CA VAL A 44 2.29 6.22 16.20
C VAL A 44 1.03 6.56 15.40
N SER A 45 -0.08 5.83 15.61
CA SER A 45 -1.35 6.13 14.95
C SER A 45 -1.87 7.52 15.34
N ALA A 46 -1.87 7.85 16.62
CA ALA A 46 -2.28 9.18 17.10
C ALA A 46 -1.36 10.28 16.60
N GLY A 47 -0.04 10.08 16.66
CA GLY A 47 0.95 11.03 16.17
C GLY A 47 0.84 11.27 14.66
N SER A 48 0.61 10.22 13.87
CA SER A 48 0.43 10.34 12.43
C SER A 48 -0.88 11.03 12.07
N LEU A 49 -2.00 10.72 12.73
CA LEU A 49 -3.28 11.43 12.52
C LEU A 49 -3.18 12.90 12.93
N TYR A 50 -2.48 13.20 14.03
CA TYR A 50 -2.24 14.59 14.44
C TYR A 50 -1.35 15.33 13.43
N GLY A 51 -0.26 14.69 12.97
CA GLY A 51 0.61 15.25 11.94
C GLY A 51 -0.13 15.51 10.62
N LEU A 52 -0.98 14.56 10.20
CA LEU A 52 -1.90 14.72 9.09
C LEU A 52 -2.82 15.92 9.30
N GLY A 53 -3.44 16.00 10.46
CA GLY A 53 -4.31 17.12 10.84
C GLY A 53 -3.62 18.47 10.63
N LYS A 54 -2.36 18.58 11.08
CA LYS A 54 -1.58 19.82 10.94
C LYS A 54 -1.09 20.11 9.52
N LEU A 55 -0.54 19.08 8.84
CA LEU A 55 0.15 19.27 7.55
C LEU A 55 -0.82 19.39 6.37
N TRP A 56 -1.97 18.75 6.43
CA TRP A 56 -2.91 18.74 5.32
C TRP A 56 -4.22 19.45 5.60
N TYR A 57 -4.78 19.28 6.79
CA TYR A 57 -6.06 19.91 7.11
C TYR A 57 -5.89 21.31 7.72
N GLY A 58 -4.70 21.61 8.30
CA GLY A 58 -4.42 22.93 8.88
C GLY A 58 -4.36 24.08 7.87
N GLN A 59 -4.22 23.77 6.57
CA GLN A 59 -4.21 24.76 5.47
C GLN A 59 -5.52 24.76 4.66
N GLN A 60 -6.48 23.92 5.02
CA GLN A 60 -7.76 23.77 4.33
C GLN A 60 -8.88 24.38 5.18
N SER A 61 -9.87 24.96 4.52
CA SER A 61 -11.10 25.35 5.19
C SER A 61 -11.80 24.11 5.74
N GLN A 62 -12.15 24.15 7.03
CA GLN A 62 -12.96 23.11 7.65
C GLN A 62 -14.43 23.46 7.48
N ILE A 63 -15.23 22.46 7.13
CA ILE A 63 -16.68 22.60 6.96
C ILE A 63 -17.40 21.50 7.77
N SER A 64 -18.71 21.53 7.77
CA SER A 64 -19.52 20.47 8.37
C SER A 64 -19.22 19.12 7.69
N PHE A 65 -19.26 18.04 8.46
CA PHE A 65 -19.04 16.69 7.95
C PHE A 65 -19.93 16.40 6.74
N HIS A 66 -19.32 15.91 5.66
CA HIS A 66 -20.04 15.57 4.44
C HIS A 66 -19.48 14.30 3.78
N LEU A 67 -20.35 13.63 3.03
CA LEU A 67 -19.99 12.49 2.19
C LEU A 67 -19.55 13.01 0.81
N PHE A 68 -18.57 12.37 0.23
CA PHE A 68 -18.06 12.69 -1.10
C PHE A 68 -17.93 11.45 -1.96
N ASN A 69 -18.47 11.49 -3.17
CA ASN A 69 -18.34 10.38 -4.10
C ASN A 69 -17.16 10.62 -5.05
N ASP A 70 -16.04 10.08 -4.70
CA ASP A 70 -14.79 10.14 -5.47
C ASP A 70 -14.44 8.84 -6.20
N ALA A 71 -15.38 7.91 -6.32
CA ALA A 71 -15.16 6.58 -6.90
C ALA A 71 -14.53 6.59 -8.31
N LYS A 72 -14.65 7.70 -9.05
CA LYS A 72 -14.06 7.89 -10.39
C LYS A 72 -12.82 8.78 -10.39
N ASN A 73 -12.50 9.41 -9.26
CA ASN A 73 -11.38 10.35 -9.18
C ASN A 73 -10.05 9.62 -9.39
N TRP A 74 -9.09 10.36 -9.94
CA TRP A 74 -7.75 9.86 -10.23
C TRP A 74 -7.72 8.51 -10.95
N MET A 75 -8.77 8.20 -11.73
CA MET A 75 -8.90 6.90 -12.42
C MET A 75 -8.67 5.70 -11.51
N GLN A 76 -9.17 5.74 -10.26
CA GLN A 76 -9.06 4.73 -9.20
C GLN A 76 -7.64 4.46 -8.68
N MET A 77 -6.61 5.23 -9.05
CA MET A 77 -5.27 5.09 -8.46
C MET A 77 -5.30 5.22 -6.95
N ASP A 78 -6.13 6.11 -6.47
CA ASP A 78 -6.46 6.32 -5.09
C ASP A 78 -6.95 5.04 -4.39
N LYS A 79 -7.94 4.43 -4.97
CA LYS A 79 -8.57 3.22 -4.46
C LYS A 79 -7.58 2.06 -4.36
N LEU A 80 -6.69 1.94 -5.35
CA LEU A 80 -5.59 0.97 -5.29
C LEU A 80 -4.60 1.31 -4.18
N GLY A 81 -4.35 2.60 -3.93
CA GLY A 81 -3.56 3.06 -2.81
C GLY A 81 -4.14 2.66 -1.45
N HIS A 82 -5.46 2.81 -1.27
CA HIS A 82 -6.17 2.36 -0.08
C HIS A 82 -6.04 0.85 0.13
N THR A 83 -6.30 0.05 -0.92
CA THR A 83 -6.16 -1.41 -0.87
C THR A 83 -4.72 -1.82 -0.53
N PHE A 84 -3.73 -1.26 -1.21
CA PHE A 84 -2.31 -1.53 -0.98
C PHE A 84 -1.92 -1.22 0.47
N SER A 85 -2.28 -0.05 0.95
CA SER A 85 -1.90 0.43 2.28
C SER A 85 -2.55 -0.38 3.40
N CYS A 86 -3.85 -0.66 3.31
CA CYS A 86 -4.56 -1.48 4.28
C CYS A 86 -4.04 -2.92 4.31
N TYR A 87 -3.72 -3.51 3.16
CA TYR A 87 -3.10 -4.83 3.10
C TYR A 87 -1.75 -4.85 3.85
N HIS A 88 -0.84 -3.91 3.54
CA HIS A 88 0.49 -3.90 4.14
C HIS A 88 0.50 -3.50 5.62
N VAL A 89 -0.37 -2.59 6.02
CA VAL A 89 -0.55 -2.24 7.44
C VAL A 89 -1.06 -3.45 8.23
N THR A 90 -2.08 -4.14 7.72
CA THR A 90 -2.61 -5.36 8.37
C THR A 90 -1.52 -6.43 8.47
N ARG A 91 -0.75 -6.66 7.41
CA ARG A 91 0.38 -7.60 7.39
C ARG A 91 1.44 -7.25 8.44
N GLY A 92 1.85 -5.97 8.50
CA GLY A 92 2.85 -5.52 9.47
C GLY A 92 2.37 -5.63 10.92
N LEU A 93 1.13 -5.26 11.18
CA LEU A 93 0.53 -5.39 12.51
C LEU A 93 0.36 -6.85 12.93
N ASP A 94 -0.05 -7.73 12.01
CA ASP A 94 -0.14 -9.17 12.31
C ASP A 94 1.24 -9.75 12.63
N ALA A 95 2.28 -9.40 11.90
CA ALA A 95 3.65 -9.81 12.22
C ALA A 95 4.08 -9.31 13.60
N LEU A 96 3.79 -8.04 13.92
CA LEU A 96 4.10 -7.46 15.23
C LEU A 96 3.37 -8.16 16.39
N PHE A 97 2.06 -8.41 16.25
CA PHE A 97 1.30 -9.07 17.31
C PHE A 97 1.60 -10.57 17.41
N SER A 98 1.90 -11.24 16.31
CA SER A 98 2.39 -12.62 16.32
C SER A 98 3.72 -12.74 17.08
N TRP A 99 4.63 -11.74 16.96
CA TRP A 99 5.86 -11.68 17.74
C TRP A 99 5.63 -11.61 19.26
N THR A 100 4.50 -11.09 19.70
CA THR A 100 4.15 -11.08 21.12
C THR A 100 3.73 -12.45 21.67
N GLY A 101 3.62 -13.47 20.82
CA GLY A 101 3.07 -14.79 21.15
C GLY A 101 1.54 -14.83 21.09
N LEU A 102 0.88 -13.81 20.55
CA LEU A 102 -0.56 -13.83 20.37
C LEU A 102 -0.95 -14.88 19.33
N LYS A 103 -1.96 -15.71 19.63
CA LYS A 103 -2.45 -16.75 18.73
C LYS A 103 -2.80 -16.14 17.36
N LYS A 104 -2.37 -16.78 16.28
CA LYS A 104 -2.47 -16.27 14.89
C LYS A 104 -3.85 -15.67 14.54
N LYS A 105 -4.94 -16.39 14.86
CA LYS A 105 -6.30 -15.88 14.60
C LYS A 105 -6.59 -14.56 15.33
N LYS A 106 -6.16 -14.43 16.59
CA LYS A 106 -6.35 -13.19 17.36
C LYS A 106 -5.47 -12.06 16.84
N SER A 107 -4.23 -12.38 16.46
CA SER A 107 -3.29 -11.44 15.86
C SER A 107 -3.85 -10.83 14.57
N ILE A 108 -4.32 -11.66 13.64
CA ILE A 108 -4.93 -11.21 12.38
C ILE A 108 -6.15 -10.32 12.64
N LEU A 109 -7.07 -10.73 13.53
CA LEU A 109 -8.28 -9.95 13.81
C LEU A 109 -7.94 -8.59 14.45
N LEU A 110 -6.99 -8.56 15.36
CA LEU A 110 -6.53 -7.33 15.99
C LEU A 110 -5.85 -6.40 14.98
N ALA A 111 -4.96 -6.95 14.15
CA ALA A 111 -4.29 -6.21 13.08
C ALA A 111 -5.28 -5.61 12.07
N ALA A 112 -6.25 -6.40 11.64
CA ALA A 112 -7.32 -5.97 10.74
C ALA A 112 -8.18 -4.86 11.36
N GLY A 113 -8.59 -5.03 12.62
CA GLY A 113 -9.38 -4.03 13.33
C GLY A 113 -8.67 -2.70 13.49
N ILE A 114 -7.39 -2.72 13.91
CA ILE A 114 -6.58 -1.52 14.06
C ILE A 114 -6.36 -0.84 12.68
N GLY A 115 -6.02 -1.61 11.65
CA GLY A 115 -5.83 -1.08 10.31
C GLY A 115 -7.09 -0.38 9.78
N LEU A 116 -8.24 -1.04 9.83
CA LEU A 116 -9.52 -0.44 9.41
C LEU A 116 -9.86 0.80 10.22
N THR A 117 -9.71 0.76 11.56
CA THR A 117 -10.00 1.90 12.42
C THR A 117 -9.12 3.11 12.07
N TYR A 118 -7.84 2.87 11.82
CA TYR A 118 -6.91 3.93 11.45
C TYR A 118 -7.30 4.60 10.13
N PHE A 119 -7.55 3.81 9.06
CA PHE A 119 -7.95 4.37 7.77
C PHE A 119 -9.34 4.98 7.81
N THR A 120 -10.25 4.45 8.62
CA THR A 120 -11.53 5.13 8.90
C THR A 120 -11.33 6.49 9.57
N GLY A 121 -10.35 6.60 10.47
CA GLY A 121 -9.98 7.89 11.07
C GLY A 121 -9.51 8.92 10.04
N ILE A 122 -8.77 8.51 9.03
CA ILE A 122 -8.37 9.37 7.89
C ILE A 122 -9.61 9.84 7.12
N GLU A 123 -10.51 8.92 6.75
CA GLU A 123 -11.75 9.26 6.04
C GLU A 123 -12.65 10.22 6.84
N VAL A 124 -12.67 10.05 8.18
CA VAL A 124 -13.40 10.97 9.05
C VAL A 124 -12.79 12.39 9.00
N LEU A 125 -11.47 12.50 9.00
CA LEU A 125 -10.80 13.80 8.84
C LEU A 125 -11.08 14.41 7.46
N ASP A 126 -11.07 13.60 6.40
CA ASP A 126 -11.45 14.04 5.05
C ASP A 126 -12.90 14.53 5.01
N GLY A 127 -13.79 13.90 5.78
CA GLY A 127 -15.19 14.30 5.91
C GLY A 127 -15.43 15.74 6.38
N PHE A 128 -14.48 16.34 7.11
CA PHE A 128 -14.53 17.73 7.56
C PHE A 128 -13.75 18.71 6.67
N SER A 129 -13.12 18.25 5.59
CA SER A 129 -12.32 19.08 4.69
C SER A 129 -13.15 19.56 3.51
N GLU A 130 -13.10 20.87 3.21
CA GLU A 130 -13.76 21.44 2.02
C GLU A 130 -13.27 20.81 0.69
N SER A 131 -12.00 20.40 0.64
CA SER A 131 -11.38 19.87 -0.59
C SER A 131 -11.64 18.39 -0.83
N TRP A 132 -12.08 17.66 0.20
CA TRP A 132 -12.33 16.20 0.16
C TRP A 132 -13.71 15.93 0.74
N GLY A 133 -13.91 14.85 1.38
CA GLY A 133 -15.12 14.40 2.05
C GLY A 133 -14.97 12.93 2.42
N PHE A 134 -15.81 12.44 3.31
CA PHE A 134 -15.83 11.02 3.68
C PHE A 134 -16.24 10.17 2.49
N SER A 135 -15.37 9.27 2.03
CA SER A 135 -15.59 8.42 0.88
C SER A 135 -15.98 7.00 1.27
N LEU A 136 -17.21 6.60 0.92
CA LEU A 136 -17.64 5.21 1.05
C LEU A 136 -16.87 4.27 0.12
N SER A 137 -16.40 4.76 -1.03
CA SER A 137 -15.58 3.97 -1.93
C SER A 137 -14.21 3.66 -1.31
N ASP A 138 -13.57 4.62 -0.63
CA ASP A 138 -12.30 4.38 0.05
C ASP A 138 -12.44 3.41 1.21
N MET A 139 -13.52 3.50 1.96
CA MET A 139 -13.85 2.50 2.97
C MET A 139 -13.99 1.09 2.38
N GLY A 140 -14.62 0.96 1.21
CA GLY A 140 -14.73 -0.31 0.50
C GLY A 140 -13.38 -0.88 0.07
N PHE A 141 -12.48 -0.03 -0.44
CA PHE A 141 -11.14 -0.43 -0.86
C PHE A 141 -10.19 -0.67 0.32
N ASN A 142 -10.38 0.01 1.45
CA ASN A 142 -9.74 -0.32 2.73
C ASN A 142 -10.13 -1.74 3.18
N ALA A 143 -11.42 -2.04 3.18
CA ALA A 143 -11.92 -3.37 3.52
C ALA A 143 -11.43 -4.44 2.54
N LEU A 144 -11.30 -4.13 1.25
CA LEU A 144 -10.74 -5.04 0.24
C LEU A 144 -9.29 -5.40 0.56
N GLY A 145 -8.44 -4.43 0.93
CA GLY A 145 -7.05 -4.67 1.28
C GLY A 145 -6.89 -5.58 2.49
N VAL A 146 -7.65 -5.29 3.56
CA VAL A 146 -7.70 -6.14 4.77
C VAL A 146 -8.25 -7.53 4.44
N GLY A 147 -9.36 -7.60 3.70
CA GLY A 147 -10.00 -8.85 3.29
C GLY A 147 -9.08 -9.73 2.46
N MET A 148 -8.31 -9.14 1.55
CA MET A 148 -7.31 -9.84 0.75
C MET A 148 -6.21 -10.47 1.62
N TYR A 149 -5.74 -9.76 2.65
CA TYR A 149 -4.77 -10.30 3.60
C TYR A 149 -5.36 -11.48 4.38
N ILE A 150 -6.54 -11.27 5.00
CA ILE A 150 -7.22 -12.30 5.81
C ILE A 150 -7.54 -13.54 4.97
N PHE A 151 -8.07 -13.36 3.76
CA PHE A 151 -8.41 -14.47 2.86
C PHE A 151 -7.20 -15.35 2.59
N GLN A 152 -6.06 -14.76 2.27
CA GLN A 152 -4.84 -15.50 1.99
C GLN A 152 -4.30 -16.23 3.23
N GLU A 153 -4.28 -15.57 4.40
CA GLU A 153 -3.86 -16.22 5.65
C GLU A 153 -4.81 -17.34 6.09
N HIS A 154 -6.11 -17.16 5.91
CA HIS A 154 -7.09 -18.12 6.41
C HIS A 154 -7.29 -19.31 5.48
N TYR A 155 -7.41 -19.07 4.16
CA TYR A 155 -7.76 -20.11 3.20
C TYR A 155 -6.55 -20.66 2.43
N LEU A 156 -5.66 -19.78 1.98
CA LEU A 156 -4.48 -20.19 1.20
C LEU A 156 -3.30 -20.58 2.09
N LYS A 157 -3.30 -20.19 3.37
CA LYS A 157 -2.20 -20.41 4.33
C LYS A 157 -0.86 -19.83 3.85
N ALA A 158 -0.87 -18.99 2.86
CA ALA A 158 0.28 -18.32 2.28
C ALA A 158 -0.14 -17.02 1.58
N GLN A 159 0.73 -16.02 1.59
CA GLN A 159 0.53 -14.78 0.85
C GLN A 159 1.05 -14.96 -0.60
N ILE A 160 0.21 -15.54 -1.46
CA ILE A 160 0.52 -15.84 -2.87
C ILE A 160 0.41 -14.57 -3.72
N PHE A 161 -0.69 -13.85 -3.56
CA PHE A 161 -0.96 -12.59 -4.27
C PHE A 161 -0.44 -11.42 -3.46
N LYS A 162 0.56 -10.73 -3.97
CA LYS A 162 1.26 -9.65 -3.28
C LYS A 162 1.01 -8.31 -3.96
N PRO A 163 0.27 -7.39 -3.34
CA PRO A 163 0.22 -6.01 -3.80
C PRO A 163 1.61 -5.40 -3.72
N LYS A 164 2.08 -4.79 -4.81
CA LYS A 164 3.37 -4.11 -4.87
C LYS A 164 3.21 -2.71 -5.46
N PHE A 165 4.23 -1.90 -5.27
CA PHE A 165 4.25 -0.50 -5.67
C PHE A 165 5.54 -0.17 -6.40
N SER A 166 5.45 0.68 -7.40
CA SER A 166 6.60 1.36 -7.98
C SER A 166 6.29 2.81 -8.27
N PHE A 167 7.33 3.62 -8.36
CA PHE A 167 7.20 5.06 -8.62
C PHE A 167 8.33 5.55 -9.52
N HIS A 168 7.98 6.42 -10.45
CA HIS A 168 8.94 7.21 -11.21
C HIS A 168 8.51 8.68 -11.25
N GLN A 169 9.47 9.58 -11.26
CA GLN A 169 9.19 11.01 -11.39
C GLN A 169 8.59 11.32 -12.75
N THR A 170 7.57 12.19 -12.76
CA THR A 170 6.93 12.64 -13.99
C THR A 170 7.11 14.14 -14.22
N ARG A 171 7.01 14.55 -15.48
CA ARG A 171 6.96 15.98 -15.81
C ARG A 171 5.70 16.67 -15.27
N PHE A 172 4.64 15.92 -15.00
CA PHE A 172 3.37 16.46 -14.54
C PHE A 172 3.46 17.07 -13.13
N ALA A 173 4.32 16.53 -12.26
CA ALA A 173 4.59 17.12 -10.96
C ALA A 173 5.25 18.51 -11.08
N ILE A 174 6.04 18.74 -12.13
CA ILE A 174 6.63 20.07 -12.43
C ILE A 174 5.54 21.04 -12.91
N GLU A 175 4.59 20.54 -13.69
CA GLU A 175 3.49 21.36 -14.24
C GLU A 175 2.48 21.77 -13.16
N ARG A 176 2.27 20.91 -12.13
CA ARG A 176 1.31 21.14 -11.04
C ARG A 176 1.86 20.73 -9.66
N PRO A 177 2.93 21.39 -9.17
CA PRO A 177 3.58 21.00 -7.92
C PRO A 177 2.66 21.13 -6.70
N GLU A 178 1.72 22.06 -6.70
CA GLU A 178 0.75 22.24 -5.61
C GLU A 178 -0.21 21.03 -5.45
N VAL A 179 -0.45 20.29 -6.52
CA VAL A 179 -1.34 19.12 -6.53
C VAL A 179 -0.56 17.81 -6.51
N LEU A 180 0.50 17.72 -7.33
CA LEU A 180 1.24 16.47 -7.60
C LEU A 180 2.55 16.36 -6.82
N GLY A 181 2.89 17.38 -6.04
CA GLY A 181 4.07 17.40 -5.17
C GLY A 181 5.21 18.27 -5.68
N SER A 182 5.76 19.08 -4.79
CA SER A 182 6.82 20.06 -5.05
C SER A 182 8.24 19.49 -4.89
N ASN A 183 8.37 18.30 -4.29
CA ASN A 183 9.62 17.59 -4.07
C ASN A 183 9.41 16.09 -4.27
N PHE A 184 10.51 15.32 -4.26
CA PHE A 184 10.48 13.88 -4.51
C PHE A 184 9.53 13.13 -3.56
N ILE A 185 9.61 13.38 -2.25
CA ILE A 185 8.78 12.69 -1.25
C ILE A 185 7.30 13.01 -1.47
N GLU A 186 6.99 14.28 -1.71
CA GLU A 186 5.61 14.67 -2.01
C GLU A 186 5.12 14.07 -3.32
N SER A 187 5.95 14.01 -4.36
CA SER A 187 5.57 13.41 -5.64
C SER A 187 5.31 11.91 -5.51
N VAL A 188 6.11 11.18 -4.72
CA VAL A 188 5.83 9.76 -4.41
C VAL A 188 4.44 9.58 -3.81
N LEU A 189 3.98 10.55 -3.00
CA LEU A 189 2.69 10.50 -2.30
C LEU A 189 1.52 11.04 -3.12
N LYS A 190 1.77 12.02 -4.00
CA LYS A 190 0.70 12.82 -4.65
C LYS A 190 0.62 12.61 -6.16
N ASP A 191 1.74 12.30 -6.83
CA ASP A 191 1.74 12.18 -8.28
C ASP A 191 1.30 10.80 -8.73
N TYR A 192 0.00 10.63 -8.89
CA TYR A 192 -0.59 9.40 -9.40
C TYR A 192 -0.11 9.02 -10.81
N ASN A 193 0.41 9.97 -11.60
CA ASN A 193 0.96 9.65 -12.91
C ASN A 193 2.31 8.92 -12.82
N GLY A 194 3.01 9.07 -11.69
CA GLY A 194 4.27 8.37 -11.43
C GLY A 194 4.09 7.06 -10.67
N GLN A 195 2.94 6.87 -10.05
CA GLN A 195 2.63 5.67 -9.27
C GLN A 195 2.15 4.53 -10.17
N THR A 196 2.57 3.31 -9.83
CA THR A 196 2.02 2.09 -10.40
C THR A 196 1.73 1.11 -9.27
N TYR A 197 0.51 0.63 -9.21
CA TYR A 197 0.10 -0.44 -8.31
C TYR A 197 0.10 -1.75 -9.06
N TRP A 198 0.72 -2.76 -8.47
CA TRP A 198 0.91 -4.07 -9.05
C TRP A 198 0.26 -5.15 -8.20
N LEU A 199 -0.26 -6.17 -8.84
CA LEU A 199 -0.59 -7.45 -8.23
C LEU A 199 0.39 -8.49 -8.77
N SER A 200 1.29 -8.95 -7.91
CA SER A 200 2.32 -9.93 -8.25
C SER A 200 2.01 -11.29 -7.62
N PHE A 201 2.19 -12.38 -8.36
CA PHE A 201 2.02 -13.74 -7.85
C PHE A 201 2.98 -14.71 -8.55
N SER A 202 3.36 -15.78 -7.85
CA SER A 202 4.18 -16.83 -8.41
C SER A 202 3.33 -18.03 -8.82
N PRO A 203 3.35 -18.44 -10.10
CA PRO A 203 2.71 -19.68 -10.54
C PRO A 203 3.27 -20.93 -9.84
N GLY A 204 4.56 -20.92 -9.44
CA GLY A 204 5.15 -22.01 -8.65
C GLY A 204 4.43 -22.22 -7.33
N GLN A 205 4.13 -21.13 -6.61
CA GLN A 205 3.37 -21.20 -5.36
C GLN A 205 1.89 -21.62 -5.55
N MET A 206 1.41 -21.63 -6.79
CA MET A 206 0.08 -22.11 -7.17
C MET A 206 0.06 -23.55 -7.69
N GLY A 207 1.20 -24.26 -7.59
CA GLY A 207 1.31 -25.66 -7.99
C GLY A 207 1.89 -25.91 -9.40
N LEU A 208 2.46 -24.90 -10.03
CA LEU A 208 3.20 -25.07 -11.29
C LEU A 208 4.66 -25.42 -10.99
N ASP A 209 4.95 -26.70 -10.71
CA ASP A 209 6.24 -27.19 -10.17
C ASP A 209 7.48 -26.80 -10.99
N LYS A 210 7.32 -26.55 -12.29
CA LYS A 210 8.43 -26.12 -13.15
C LYS A 210 8.75 -24.63 -13.06
N TRP A 211 7.90 -23.86 -12.40
CA TRP A 211 8.08 -22.41 -12.23
C TRP A 211 8.74 -22.12 -10.90
N PRO A 212 9.87 -21.39 -10.85
CA PRO A 212 10.53 -21.05 -9.60
C PRO A 212 9.63 -20.23 -8.67
N ASP A 213 9.58 -20.57 -7.39
CA ASP A 213 8.76 -19.86 -6.37
C ASP A 213 9.10 -18.38 -6.21
N TRP A 214 10.35 -18.04 -6.47
CA TRP A 214 10.83 -16.66 -6.38
C TRP A 214 10.50 -15.80 -7.62
N MET A 215 10.13 -16.41 -8.74
CA MET A 215 9.77 -15.69 -9.96
C MET A 215 8.27 -15.43 -9.99
N MET A 216 7.90 -14.19 -10.17
CA MET A 216 6.50 -13.73 -10.17
C MET A 216 6.08 -13.17 -11.52
N LEU A 217 4.81 -13.29 -11.82
CA LEU A 217 4.10 -12.50 -12.82
C LEU A 217 3.48 -11.30 -12.12
N SER A 218 3.52 -10.13 -12.76
CA SER A 218 2.98 -8.89 -12.22
C SER A 218 2.06 -8.21 -13.21
N PHE A 219 0.86 -7.90 -12.77
CA PHE A 219 -0.11 -7.05 -13.47
C PHE A 219 -0.17 -5.70 -12.79
N GLY A 220 0.04 -4.63 -13.55
CA GLY A 220 0.08 -3.27 -13.04
C GLY A 220 -1.04 -2.39 -13.59
N HIS A 221 -1.43 -1.40 -12.81
CA HIS A 221 -2.28 -0.31 -13.23
C HIS A 221 -1.60 1.02 -12.91
N SER A 222 -1.54 1.89 -13.91
CA SER A 222 -1.03 3.25 -13.82
C SER A 222 -1.90 4.19 -14.64
N ILE A 223 -1.66 5.48 -14.52
CA ILE A 223 -2.33 6.51 -15.32
C ILE A 223 -1.30 7.49 -15.86
N ARG A 224 -1.68 8.22 -16.90
CA ARG A 224 -0.81 9.24 -17.51
C ARG A 224 -1.62 10.46 -17.90
N GLY A 225 -1.03 11.64 -17.68
CA GLY A 225 -1.63 12.92 -18.05
C GLY A 225 -2.75 13.40 -17.15
N ARG A 226 -2.88 12.85 -15.93
CA ARG A 226 -3.92 13.24 -14.97
C ARG A 226 -3.45 14.39 -14.09
N LEU A 227 -3.93 15.59 -14.38
CA LEU A 227 -3.58 16.80 -13.65
C LEU A 227 -4.66 17.24 -12.65
N LYS A 228 -5.88 16.68 -12.75
CA LYS A 228 -7.00 16.96 -11.86
C LYS A 228 -7.78 15.69 -11.55
N GLY A 229 -8.22 15.51 -10.30
CA GLY A 229 -8.86 14.27 -9.83
C GLY A 229 -10.12 13.87 -10.60
N ASP A 230 -10.95 14.82 -10.97
CA ASP A 230 -12.27 14.65 -11.56
C ASP A 230 -12.33 14.91 -13.09
N ALA A 231 -11.25 15.43 -13.70
CA ALA A 231 -11.28 15.84 -15.11
C ALA A 231 -10.38 15.00 -16.00
N MET A 232 -10.91 14.45 -17.08
CA MET A 232 -10.16 13.68 -18.09
C MET A 232 -9.24 14.56 -18.93
N ASN A 233 -9.63 15.81 -19.19
CA ASN A 233 -8.88 16.81 -19.92
C ASN A 233 -8.59 18.00 -19.00
N TYR A 234 -7.36 18.41 -18.94
CA TYR A 234 -6.95 19.59 -18.20
C TYR A 234 -5.71 20.22 -18.88
N GLY A 235 -5.76 21.53 -19.13
CA GLY A 235 -4.64 22.23 -19.78
C GLY A 235 -4.25 21.67 -21.17
N GLY A 236 -5.21 21.12 -21.92
CA GLY A 236 -4.94 20.52 -23.24
C GLY A 236 -4.35 19.10 -23.19
N ILE A 237 -4.17 18.52 -21.98
CA ILE A 237 -3.68 17.16 -21.80
C ILE A 237 -4.84 16.22 -21.50
N THR A 238 -4.96 15.18 -22.32
CA THR A 238 -5.95 14.10 -22.11
C THR A 238 -5.33 12.96 -21.32
N SER A 239 -5.92 12.64 -20.19
CA SER A 239 -5.47 11.55 -19.35
C SER A 239 -5.98 10.18 -19.83
N HIS A 240 -5.17 9.14 -19.61
CA HIS A 240 -5.53 7.76 -19.94
C HIS A 240 -4.96 6.76 -18.92
N ARG A 241 -5.51 5.54 -18.95
CA ARG A 241 -5.03 4.41 -18.16
C ARG A 241 -3.94 3.67 -18.89
N GLU A 242 -3.01 3.13 -18.12
CA GLU A 242 -1.99 2.20 -18.58
C GLU A 242 -2.17 0.87 -17.81
N PHE A 243 -2.26 -0.24 -18.55
CA PHE A 243 -2.24 -1.59 -17.99
C PHE A 243 -0.90 -2.21 -18.30
N LEU A 244 -0.26 -2.76 -17.28
CA LEU A 244 1.12 -3.21 -17.38
C LEU A 244 1.23 -4.70 -17.08
N PHE A 245 2.13 -5.36 -17.79
CA PHE A 245 2.49 -6.74 -17.55
C PHE A 245 4.01 -6.87 -17.49
N SER A 246 4.53 -7.54 -16.45
CA SER A 246 5.96 -7.66 -16.20
C SER A 246 6.28 -8.93 -15.43
N LEU A 247 7.54 -9.32 -15.44
CA LEU A 247 8.09 -10.25 -14.45
C LEU A 247 8.46 -9.49 -13.17
N ASP A 248 8.61 -10.23 -12.07
CA ASP A 248 9.03 -9.70 -10.78
C ASP A 248 9.75 -10.77 -9.96
N VAL A 249 10.33 -10.35 -8.85
CA VAL A 249 11.04 -11.23 -7.92
C VAL A 249 10.34 -11.20 -6.56
N ASP A 250 10.06 -12.38 -6.02
CA ASP A 250 9.66 -12.53 -4.63
C ASP A 250 10.90 -12.54 -3.72
N LEU A 251 11.24 -11.36 -3.21
CA LEU A 251 12.40 -11.20 -2.35
C LEU A 251 12.30 -12.03 -1.07
N SER A 252 11.09 -12.34 -0.60
CA SER A 252 10.87 -13.17 0.59
C SER A 252 11.27 -14.65 0.39
N ARG A 253 11.40 -15.10 -0.87
CA ARG A 253 11.78 -16.47 -1.23
C ARG A 253 13.26 -16.63 -1.53
N LEU A 254 14.04 -15.57 -1.44
CA LEU A 254 15.49 -15.65 -1.60
C LEU A 254 16.11 -16.33 -0.38
N ASN A 255 16.94 -17.34 -0.63
CA ASN A 255 17.60 -18.08 0.43
C ASN A 255 18.77 -17.27 1.01
N VAL A 256 18.55 -16.58 2.12
CA VAL A 256 19.55 -15.79 2.85
C VAL A 256 19.71 -16.31 4.26
N LYS A 257 20.98 -16.41 4.75
CA LYS A 257 21.29 -16.93 6.08
C LYS A 257 21.03 -15.90 7.21
N SER A 258 21.16 -14.60 6.90
CA SER A 258 21.00 -13.54 7.89
C SER A 258 19.50 -13.27 8.13
N LYS A 259 19.05 -13.38 9.38
CA LYS A 259 17.68 -13.05 9.79
C LYS A 259 17.35 -11.58 9.50
N PHE A 260 18.27 -10.66 9.79
CA PHE A 260 18.11 -9.24 9.47
C PHE A 260 17.91 -9.02 7.97
N LEU A 261 18.76 -9.65 7.13
CA LEU A 261 18.62 -9.52 5.68
C LEU A 261 17.31 -10.12 5.16
N LYS A 262 16.84 -11.22 5.74
CA LYS A 262 15.54 -11.81 5.41
C LYS A 262 14.41 -10.82 5.69
N GLY A 263 14.39 -10.19 6.89
CA GLY A 263 13.43 -9.17 7.24
C GLY A 263 13.46 -7.94 6.34
N LEU A 264 14.66 -7.50 5.97
CA LEU A 264 14.83 -6.39 5.04
C LEU A 264 14.27 -6.74 3.65
N LEU A 265 14.59 -7.92 3.13
CA LEU A 265 14.09 -8.39 1.83
C LEU A 265 12.58 -8.55 1.82
N GLU A 266 11.97 -9.05 2.89
CA GLU A 266 10.51 -9.10 3.01
C GLU A 266 9.88 -7.70 3.03
N SER A 267 10.52 -6.77 3.71
CA SER A 267 10.07 -5.38 3.74
C SER A 267 10.17 -4.75 2.35
N LEU A 268 11.31 -4.91 1.68
CA LEU A 268 11.52 -4.43 0.32
C LEU A 268 10.61 -5.13 -0.72
N ASN A 269 10.07 -6.28 -0.40
CA ASN A 269 9.16 -7.03 -1.27
C ASN A 269 7.79 -6.34 -1.50
N THR A 270 7.53 -5.23 -0.83
CA THR A 270 6.41 -4.34 -1.12
C THR A 270 6.65 -3.50 -2.38
N LEU A 271 7.91 -3.38 -2.79
CA LEU A 271 8.28 -2.66 -3.99
C LEU A 271 8.40 -3.62 -5.18
N LYS A 272 7.99 -3.16 -6.32
CA LYS A 272 8.19 -3.85 -7.59
C LYS A 272 9.64 -3.72 -8.02
N ILE A 273 10.29 -4.84 -8.29
CA ILE A 273 11.63 -4.83 -8.85
C ILE A 273 11.56 -4.38 -10.33
N PRO A 274 12.41 -3.43 -10.75
CA PRO A 274 12.43 -2.98 -12.14
C PRO A 274 12.74 -4.12 -13.11
N PHE A 275 11.86 -4.31 -14.08
CA PHE A 275 11.95 -5.37 -15.10
C PHE A 275 11.41 -4.89 -16.43
N PRO A 276 11.72 -5.59 -17.55
CA PRO A 276 11.05 -5.37 -18.82
C PRO A 276 9.54 -5.47 -18.68
N THR A 277 8.84 -4.47 -19.21
CA THR A 277 7.40 -4.31 -18.99
C THR A 277 6.69 -4.03 -20.31
N LEU A 278 5.62 -4.76 -20.56
CA LEU A 278 4.67 -4.48 -21.62
C LEU A 278 3.60 -3.51 -21.08
N ILE A 279 3.29 -2.48 -21.84
CA ILE A 279 2.34 -1.43 -21.48
C ILE A 279 1.27 -1.35 -22.54
N TYR A 280 0.02 -1.59 -22.15
CA TYR A 280 -1.15 -1.39 -22.98
C TYR A 280 -1.82 -0.06 -22.64
N ALA A 281 -1.87 0.87 -23.60
CA ALA A 281 -2.48 2.17 -23.43
C ALA A 281 -3.08 2.67 -24.75
N ASN A 282 -4.27 3.25 -24.72
CA ASN A 282 -4.95 3.83 -25.88
C ASN A 282 -5.01 2.90 -27.11
N GLY A 283 -5.29 1.59 -26.86
CA GLY A 283 -5.37 0.60 -27.94
C GLY A 283 -4.01 0.17 -28.53
N LYS A 284 -2.88 0.63 -27.97
CA LYS A 284 -1.53 0.32 -28.44
C LYS A 284 -0.72 -0.42 -27.37
N MET A 285 0.11 -1.34 -27.84
CA MET A 285 1.06 -2.04 -27.01
C MET A 285 2.44 -1.41 -27.16
N ASN A 286 3.09 -1.11 -26.04
CA ASN A 286 4.46 -0.61 -25.99
C ASN A 286 5.28 -1.51 -25.05
N ALA A 287 6.60 -1.52 -25.22
CA ALA A 287 7.51 -2.22 -24.32
C ALA A 287 8.55 -1.25 -23.78
N ARG A 288 8.89 -1.41 -22.50
CA ARG A 288 10.03 -0.72 -21.88
C ARG A 288 11.00 -1.76 -21.32
N PRO A 289 12.30 -1.65 -21.64
CA PRO A 289 13.31 -2.59 -21.12
C PRO A 289 13.42 -2.56 -19.60
N ILE A 290 13.23 -1.40 -19.00
CA ILE A 290 13.21 -1.19 -17.55
C ILE A 290 12.04 -0.26 -17.22
N TYR A 291 11.21 -0.68 -16.29
CA TYR A 291 10.09 0.11 -15.76
C TYR A 291 10.12 0.12 -14.23
N PHE A 292 9.91 1.31 -13.67
CA PHE A 292 9.88 1.57 -12.23
C PHE A 292 8.47 1.87 -11.76
#